data_211a8e97fe508787f2b1213d99813492
#
_entry.id   211a8e97fe508787f2b1213d99813492
#
_cell.length_a   1.000
_cell.length_b   1.000
_cell.length_c   1.000
_cell.angle_alpha   90.00
_cell.angle_beta   90.00
_cell.angle_gamma   90.00
#
_symmetry.space_group_name_H-M   'P 1'
#
loop_
_entity.id
_entity.type
_entity.pdbx_description
1 polymer ?
#
loop_
_entity_poly.entity_id
_entity_poly.type
_entity_poly.pdbx_seq_one_letter_code
_entity_poly.pdbx_strand_id
1 'polypeptide(L)'
;MNVQNTELTHTHPVPNAPAHLRRLVLTGFMGAGKTTVGRLLATRIGWNFLDLDTYIESRTGLSVAAIFAVHGETRFRQLESEALASALGRRRIVLALGGGTPEVLTNRLLLDQTPATETIFLDAPFSVLLDRCMLQAVNPSYTAPAGQARPVLADPAAAEARFLVRQPLYRRLSQHTIDTASLTTEETVATILTQLNATPPHR
;
A
#
# COMPACT_ATOMS: atom_id res chain seq x y z
N MET A 1 -11.25 -53.17 16.12
CA MET A 1 -10.37 -52.13 16.69
C MET A 1 -10.38 -50.95 15.74
N ASN A 2 -11.17 -49.94 16.09
CA ASN A 2 -11.39 -48.73 15.29
C ASN A 2 -10.44 -47.65 15.83
N VAL A 3 -9.42 -47.29 15.07
CA VAL A 3 -8.55 -46.15 15.41
C VAL A 3 -9.14 -44.94 14.72
N GLN A 4 -9.87 -44.12 15.48
CA GLN A 4 -10.33 -42.83 15.03
C GLN A 4 -9.13 -41.86 14.99
N ASN A 5 -8.74 -41.47 13.79
CA ASN A 5 -7.78 -40.41 13.56
C ASN A 5 -8.50 -39.08 13.73
N THR A 6 -8.41 -38.47 14.92
CA THR A 6 -8.92 -37.14 15.20
C THR A 6 -7.85 -36.12 14.74
N GLU A 7 -7.90 -35.69 13.50
CA GLU A 7 -7.19 -34.50 13.06
C GLU A 7 -7.82 -33.27 13.70
N LEU A 8 -7.19 -32.79 14.77
CA LEU A 8 -7.46 -31.48 15.33
C LEU A 8 -6.88 -30.40 14.41
N THR A 9 -7.64 -29.98 13.41
CA THR A 9 -7.37 -28.75 12.69
C THR A 9 -7.61 -27.58 13.64
N HIS A 10 -6.55 -27.12 14.32
CA HIS A 10 -6.55 -25.86 15.02
C HIS A 10 -6.61 -24.73 14.00
N THR A 11 -7.79 -24.43 13.48
CA THR A 11 -8.05 -23.18 12.78
C THR A 11 -8.08 -22.06 13.82
N HIS A 12 -6.92 -21.45 14.07
CA HIS A 12 -6.91 -20.18 14.79
C HIS A 12 -7.81 -19.21 14.01
N PRO A 13 -8.78 -18.56 14.65
CA PRO A 13 -9.58 -17.55 13.97
C PRO A 13 -8.66 -16.49 13.43
N VAL A 14 -8.69 -16.29 12.10
CA VAL A 14 -7.89 -15.25 11.44
C VAL A 14 -8.40 -13.91 11.99
N PRO A 15 -7.54 -13.06 12.58
CA PRO A 15 -7.98 -11.80 13.13
C PRO A 15 -8.59 -10.93 12.02
N ASN A 16 -9.81 -10.45 12.23
CA ASN A 16 -10.46 -9.49 11.36
C ASN A 16 -9.96 -8.07 11.69
N ALA A 17 -10.17 -7.13 10.77
CA ALA A 17 -9.91 -5.73 11.08
C ALA A 17 -10.82 -5.27 12.25
N PRO A 18 -10.30 -4.43 13.16
CA PRO A 18 -11.09 -3.87 14.26
C PRO A 18 -12.38 -3.20 13.78
N ALA A 19 -13.50 -3.44 14.48
CA ALA A 19 -14.84 -3.05 14.04
C ALA A 19 -15.04 -1.52 13.90
N HIS A 20 -14.21 -0.71 14.60
CA HIS A 20 -14.26 0.74 14.53
C HIS A 20 -13.63 1.28 13.25
N LEU A 21 -12.74 0.53 12.60
CA LEU A 21 -12.06 0.97 11.38
C LEU A 21 -12.97 0.89 10.16
N ARG A 22 -12.76 1.82 9.27
CA ARG A 22 -13.45 1.92 7.97
C ARG A 22 -12.50 1.89 6.79
N ARG A 23 -11.23 2.26 7.01
CA ARG A 23 -10.20 2.36 5.99
C ARG A 23 -8.86 1.89 6.54
N LEU A 24 -8.14 1.15 5.71
CA LEU A 24 -6.73 0.86 5.90
C LEU A 24 -5.97 1.45 4.72
N VAL A 25 -4.95 2.24 4.99
CA VAL A 25 -4.17 2.92 3.98
C VAL A 25 -2.75 2.36 4.01
N LEU A 26 -2.26 1.89 2.88
CA LEU A 26 -0.89 1.41 2.74
C LEU A 26 -0.02 2.47 2.08
N THR A 27 1.06 2.85 2.75
CA THR A 27 2.08 3.76 2.22
C THR A 27 3.44 3.08 2.19
N GLY A 28 4.36 3.64 1.42
CA GLY A 28 5.71 3.11 1.27
C GLY A 28 6.26 3.32 -0.14
N PHE A 29 7.54 3.08 -0.31
CA PHE A 29 8.23 3.28 -1.58
C PHE A 29 7.82 2.22 -2.62
N MET A 30 8.26 2.40 -3.90
CA MET A 30 8.09 1.36 -4.92
C MET A 30 8.84 0.09 -4.50
N GLY A 31 8.32 -1.08 -4.83
CA GLY A 31 8.88 -2.37 -4.37
C GLY A 31 8.47 -2.77 -2.95
N ALA A 32 7.82 -1.90 -2.15
CA ALA A 32 7.39 -2.22 -0.78
C ALA A 32 6.24 -3.24 -0.71
N GLY A 33 5.59 -3.59 -1.83
CA GLY A 33 4.55 -4.61 -1.88
C GLY A 33 3.12 -4.09 -1.62
N LYS A 34 2.88 -2.78 -1.61
CA LYS A 34 1.57 -2.17 -1.29
C LYS A 34 0.40 -2.81 -2.02
N THR A 35 0.51 -2.99 -3.33
CA THR A 35 -0.56 -3.57 -4.16
C THR A 35 -0.79 -5.04 -3.84
N THR A 36 0.28 -5.83 -3.68
CA THR A 36 0.19 -7.27 -3.38
C THR A 36 -0.36 -7.52 -1.98
N VAL A 37 0.24 -6.87 -0.98
CA VAL A 37 -0.19 -6.93 0.42
C VAL A 37 -1.62 -6.39 0.56
N GLY A 38 -1.93 -5.27 -0.11
CA GLY A 38 -3.25 -4.64 -0.04
C GLY A 38 -4.37 -5.51 -0.59
N ARG A 39 -4.14 -6.20 -1.71
CA ARG A 39 -5.11 -7.16 -2.28
C ARG A 39 -5.36 -8.33 -1.34
N LEU A 40 -4.29 -8.93 -0.82
CA LEU A 40 -4.41 -10.06 0.11
C LEU A 40 -5.08 -9.64 1.42
N LEU A 41 -4.69 -8.50 2.00
CA LEU A 41 -5.30 -7.95 3.19
C LEU A 41 -6.80 -7.70 3.00
N ALA A 42 -7.18 -7.04 1.90
CA ALA A 42 -8.58 -6.76 1.57
C ALA A 42 -9.40 -8.05 1.45
N THR A 43 -8.88 -9.04 0.73
CA THR A 43 -9.51 -10.36 0.62
C THR A 43 -9.68 -11.00 2.00
N ARG A 44 -8.65 -10.97 2.85
CA ARG A 44 -8.63 -11.61 4.16
C ARG A 44 -9.69 -11.03 5.11
N ILE A 45 -9.92 -9.71 5.06
CA ILE A 45 -10.88 -9.02 5.94
C ILE A 45 -12.24 -8.75 5.28
N GLY A 46 -12.46 -9.19 4.04
CA GLY A 46 -13.70 -8.99 3.28
C GLY A 46 -13.98 -7.52 2.93
N TRP A 47 -12.93 -6.75 2.64
CA TRP A 47 -13.01 -5.35 2.21
C TRP A 47 -12.65 -5.19 0.72
N ASN A 48 -12.98 -4.03 0.15
CA ASN A 48 -12.54 -3.70 -1.21
C ASN A 48 -11.08 -3.25 -1.24
N PHE A 49 -10.37 -3.57 -2.31
CA PHE A 49 -9.04 -3.03 -2.57
C PHE A 49 -9.10 -1.92 -3.62
N LEU A 50 -8.32 -0.86 -3.42
CA LEU A 50 -8.13 0.21 -4.38
C LEU A 50 -6.66 0.63 -4.41
N ASP A 51 -6.07 0.63 -5.59
CA ASP A 51 -4.77 1.24 -5.87
C ASP A 51 -5.00 2.64 -6.42
N LEU A 52 -4.40 3.66 -5.80
CA LEU A 52 -4.69 5.06 -6.13
C LEU A 52 -4.24 5.41 -7.56
N ASP A 53 -3.08 4.90 -8.00
CA ASP A 53 -2.58 5.15 -9.35
C ASP A 53 -3.52 4.51 -10.39
N THR A 54 -3.91 3.25 -10.20
CA THR A 54 -4.89 2.58 -11.06
C THR A 54 -6.25 3.28 -11.05
N TYR A 55 -6.66 3.85 -9.92
CA TYR A 55 -7.91 4.62 -9.82
C TYR A 55 -7.85 5.91 -10.63
N ILE A 56 -6.74 6.63 -10.60
CA ILE A 56 -6.52 7.83 -11.43
C ILE A 56 -6.58 7.44 -12.90
N GLU A 57 -5.87 6.38 -13.31
CA GLU A 57 -5.87 5.89 -14.69
C GLU A 57 -7.26 5.54 -15.19
N SER A 58 -8.06 4.85 -14.35
CA SER A 58 -9.44 4.49 -14.72
C SER A 58 -10.37 5.69 -14.90
N ARG A 59 -10.10 6.80 -14.20
CA ARG A 59 -10.90 8.04 -14.30
C ARG A 59 -10.50 8.95 -15.44
N THR A 60 -9.21 8.92 -15.79
CA THR A 60 -8.66 9.81 -16.83
C THR A 60 -8.58 9.16 -18.20
N GLY A 61 -8.59 7.83 -18.26
CA GLY A 61 -8.32 7.07 -19.48
C GLY A 61 -6.86 7.12 -19.92
N LEU A 62 -5.97 7.71 -19.10
CA LEU A 62 -4.54 7.86 -19.39
C LEU A 62 -3.71 7.11 -18.35
N SER A 63 -2.59 6.53 -18.76
CA SER A 63 -1.63 6.00 -17.80
C SER A 63 -0.98 7.14 -16.99
N VAL A 64 -0.50 6.84 -15.78
CA VAL A 64 0.25 7.80 -14.96
C VAL A 64 1.40 8.41 -15.75
N ALA A 65 2.16 7.60 -16.49
CA ALA A 65 3.25 8.09 -17.34
C ALA A 65 2.76 9.06 -18.42
N ALA A 66 1.61 8.78 -19.07
CA ALA A 66 1.02 9.67 -20.06
C ALA A 66 0.54 10.99 -19.45
N ILE A 67 -0.03 10.96 -18.23
CA ILE A 67 -0.42 12.18 -17.51
C ILE A 67 0.80 13.06 -17.23
N PHE A 68 1.91 12.47 -16.77
CA PHE A 68 3.17 13.20 -16.55
C PHE A 68 3.71 13.80 -17.86
N ALA A 69 3.70 13.02 -18.94
CA ALA A 69 4.24 13.48 -20.23
C ALA A 69 3.40 14.61 -20.87
N VAL A 70 2.07 14.53 -20.77
CA VAL A 70 1.16 15.47 -21.44
C VAL A 70 0.81 16.67 -20.55
N HIS A 71 0.60 16.44 -19.25
CA HIS A 71 0.06 17.46 -18.35
C HIS A 71 1.02 17.89 -17.24
N GLY A 72 2.15 17.22 -17.08
CA GLY A 72 3.18 17.51 -16.10
C GLY A 72 2.81 17.07 -14.68
N GLU A 73 3.79 17.22 -13.77
CA GLU A 73 3.66 16.77 -12.38
C GLU A 73 2.58 17.54 -11.62
N THR A 74 2.46 18.84 -11.80
CA THR A 74 1.48 19.66 -11.08
C THR A 74 0.04 19.16 -11.31
N ARG A 75 -0.31 18.84 -12.55
CA ARG A 75 -1.64 18.31 -12.88
C ARG A 75 -1.84 16.90 -12.31
N PHE A 76 -0.81 16.05 -12.36
CA PHE A 76 -0.89 14.74 -11.73
C PHE A 76 -1.17 14.85 -10.23
N ARG A 77 -0.47 15.73 -9.50
CA ARG A 77 -0.67 15.94 -8.05
C ARG A 77 -2.09 16.44 -7.71
N GLN A 78 -2.69 17.26 -8.57
CA GLN A 78 -4.09 17.65 -8.43
C GLN A 78 -5.03 16.45 -8.56
N LEU A 79 -4.86 15.65 -9.62
CA LEU A 79 -5.65 14.45 -9.85
C LEU A 79 -5.47 13.42 -8.72
N GLU A 80 -4.25 13.28 -8.21
CA GLU A 80 -3.94 12.40 -7.08
C GLU A 80 -4.68 12.84 -5.81
N SER A 81 -4.70 14.13 -5.50
CA SER A 81 -5.42 14.67 -4.34
C SER A 81 -6.94 14.53 -4.48
N GLU A 82 -7.49 14.78 -5.67
CA GLU A 82 -8.91 14.57 -5.97
C GLU A 82 -9.31 13.08 -5.83
N ALA A 83 -8.46 12.19 -6.34
CA ALA A 83 -8.67 10.75 -6.26
C ALA A 83 -8.58 10.25 -4.81
N LEU A 84 -7.62 10.75 -4.04
CA LEU A 84 -7.48 10.44 -2.62
C LEU A 84 -8.72 10.86 -1.83
N ALA A 85 -9.20 12.10 -2.00
CA ALA A 85 -10.41 12.59 -1.33
C ALA A 85 -11.62 11.71 -1.66
N SER A 86 -11.79 11.34 -2.93
CA SER A 86 -12.86 10.44 -3.38
C SER A 86 -12.74 9.04 -2.77
N ALA A 87 -11.52 8.49 -2.69
CA ALA A 87 -11.26 7.18 -2.09
C ALA A 87 -11.56 7.17 -0.59
N LEU A 88 -11.17 8.22 0.13
CA LEU A 88 -11.41 8.36 1.57
C LEU A 88 -12.90 8.56 1.92
N GLY A 89 -13.75 8.92 0.97
CA GLY A 89 -15.20 8.90 1.14
C GLY A 89 -15.80 7.49 1.25
N ARG A 90 -15.06 6.45 0.84
CA ARG A 90 -15.52 5.06 0.85
C ARG A 90 -15.33 4.42 2.23
N ARG A 91 -16.05 3.31 2.47
CA ARG A 91 -15.93 2.50 3.70
C ARG A 91 -15.55 1.07 3.33
N ARG A 92 -14.92 0.35 4.27
CA ARG A 92 -14.45 -1.03 4.09
C ARG A 92 -13.54 -1.15 2.88
N ILE A 93 -12.48 -0.30 2.90
CA ILE A 93 -11.51 -0.21 1.81
C ILE A 93 -10.08 -0.35 2.35
N VAL A 94 -9.25 -1.09 1.61
CA VAL A 94 -7.81 -1.07 1.72
C VAL A 94 -7.29 -0.25 0.54
N LEU A 95 -6.65 0.87 0.82
CA LEU A 95 -6.15 1.84 -0.17
C LEU A 95 -4.63 1.79 -0.24
N ALA A 96 -4.06 1.47 -1.39
CA ALA A 96 -2.63 1.63 -1.65
C ALA A 96 -2.36 3.01 -2.25
N LEU A 97 -1.49 3.80 -1.61
CA LEU A 97 -1.10 5.12 -2.08
C LEU A 97 -0.02 5.04 -3.15
N GLY A 98 0.01 6.01 -4.06
CA GLY A 98 1.18 6.33 -4.87
C GLY A 98 2.37 6.71 -3.98
N GLY A 99 3.59 6.38 -4.42
CA GLY A 99 4.79 6.64 -3.60
C GLY A 99 5.05 8.12 -3.30
N GLY A 100 4.55 9.03 -4.13
CA GLY A 100 4.67 10.49 -3.94
C GLY A 100 3.47 11.13 -3.25
N THR A 101 2.36 10.43 -3.03
CA THR A 101 1.14 10.98 -2.44
C THR A 101 1.39 11.75 -1.13
N PRO A 102 2.25 11.27 -0.19
CA PRO A 102 2.56 11.99 1.04
C PRO A 102 3.46 13.22 0.89
N GLU A 103 4.02 13.50 -0.28
CA GLU A 103 4.79 14.74 -0.49
C GLU A 103 3.88 15.97 -0.45
N VAL A 104 2.62 15.82 -0.85
CA VAL A 104 1.62 16.89 -0.83
C VAL A 104 1.06 17.06 0.59
N LEU A 105 1.23 18.25 1.18
CA LEU A 105 0.81 18.53 2.55
C LEU A 105 -0.69 18.30 2.77
N THR A 106 -1.52 18.76 1.83
CA THR A 106 -2.98 18.60 1.91
C THR A 106 -3.40 17.13 1.93
N ASN A 107 -2.68 16.25 1.23
CA ASN A 107 -2.93 14.81 1.27
C ASN A 107 -2.64 14.22 2.65
N ARG A 108 -1.54 14.65 3.30
CA ARG A 108 -1.22 14.22 4.67
C ARG A 108 -2.27 14.67 5.66
N LEU A 109 -2.69 15.93 5.59
CA LEU A 109 -3.75 16.46 6.46
C LEU A 109 -5.08 15.74 6.24
N LEU A 110 -5.43 15.44 5.00
CA LEU A 110 -6.64 14.71 4.66
C LEU A 110 -6.65 13.29 5.25
N LEU A 111 -5.52 12.59 5.17
CA LEU A 111 -5.35 11.26 5.74
C LEU A 111 -5.43 11.30 7.27
N ASP A 112 -4.73 12.23 7.90
CA ASP A 112 -4.67 12.40 9.35
C ASP A 112 -6.04 12.77 9.96
N GLN A 113 -6.81 13.62 9.26
CA GLN A 113 -8.12 14.08 9.72
C GLN A 113 -9.29 13.17 9.33
N THR A 114 -9.06 12.12 8.55
CA THR A 114 -10.13 11.19 8.16
C THR A 114 -10.38 10.16 9.26
N PRO A 115 -11.52 10.21 9.99
CA PRO A 115 -11.75 9.34 11.14
C PRO A 115 -11.87 7.87 10.72
N ALA A 116 -11.61 6.96 11.65
CA ALA A 116 -11.68 5.51 11.44
C ALA A 116 -10.78 5.02 10.29
N THR A 117 -9.61 5.65 10.16
CA THR A 117 -8.58 5.37 9.14
C THR A 117 -7.26 5.08 9.84
N GLU A 118 -6.62 3.96 9.50
CA GLU A 118 -5.27 3.63 9.94
C GLU A 118 -4.35 3.56 8.74
N THR A 119 -3.23 4.27 8.83
CA THR A 119 -2.18 4.26 7.80
C THR A 119 -1.04 3.35 8.24
N ILE A 120 -0.64 2.46 7.36
CA ILE A 120 0.37 1.45 7.60
C ILE A 120 1.52 1.70 6.62
N PHE A 121 2.70 1.89 7.15
CA PHE A 121 3.93 2.02 6.39
C PHE A 121 4.57 0.64 6.18
N LEU A 122 4.70 0.22 4.93
CA LEU A 122 5.48 -0.95 4.54
C LEU A 122 6.91 -0.49 4.27
N ASP A 123 7.79 -0.71 5.24
CA ASP A 123 9.21 -0.31 5.20
C ASP A 123 10.10 -1.48 4.79
N ALA A 124 11.20 -1.17 4.14
CA ALA A 124 12.32 -2.07 3.89
C ALA A 124 13.55 -1.23 3.48
N PRO A 125 14.78 -1.74 3.64
CA PRO A 125 15.98 -1.09 3.12
C PRO A 125 15.88 -0.84 1.61
N PHE A 126 16.46 0.26 1.13
CA PHE A 126 16.39 0.63 -0.29
C PHE A 126 16.91 -0.48 -1.22
N SER A 127 18.00 -1.17 -0.83
CA SER A 127 18.54 -2.30 -1.59
C SER A 127 17.51 -3.41 -1.81
N VAL A 128 16.76 -3.78 -0.77
CA VAL A 128 15.71 -4.80 -0.85
C VAL A 128 14.58 -4.35 -1.78
N LEU A 129 14.20 -3.07 -1.71
CA LEU A 129 13.17 -2.49 -2.58
C LEU A 129 13.59 -2.48 -4.05
N LEU A 130 14.88 -2.15 -4.31
CA LEU A 130 15.47 -2.18 -5.64
C LEU A 130 15.49 -3.61 -6.21
N ASP A 131 15.98 -4.59 -5.43
CA ASP A 131 16.03 -6.00 -5.83
C ASP A 131 14.62 -6.52 -6.19
N ARG A 132 13.62 -6.21 -5.38
CA ARG A 132 12.22 -6.56 -5.66
C ARG A 132 11.73 -5.95 -6.97
N CYS A 133 12.09 -4.71 -7.26
CA CYS A 133 11.76 -4.06 -8.53
C CYS A 133 12.44 -4.73 -9.72
N MET A 134 13.72 -5.12 -9.58
CA MET A 134 14.47 -5.85 -10.62
C MET A 134 13.85 -7.22 -10.89
N LEU A 135 13.59 -8.02 -9.83
CA LEU A 135 12.98 -9.34 -9.97
C LEU A 135 11.60 -9.29 -10.66
N GLN A 136 10.81 -8.27 -10.35
CA GLN A 136 9.52 -8.07 -11.00
C GLN A 136 9.66 -7.66 -12.47
N ALA A 137 10.70 -6.92 -12.84
CA ALA A 137 10.92 -6.49 -14.23
C ALA A 137 11.32 -7.64 -15.14
N VAL A 138 12.00 -8.67 -14.60
CA VAL A 138 12.45 -9.85 -15.38
C VAL A 138 11.47 -11.03 -15.32
N ASN A 139 10.41 -10.95 -14.52
CA ASN A 139 9.41 -12.01 -14.40
C ASN A 139 8.33 -11.86 -15.48
N PRO A 140 8.23 -12.78 -16.48
CA PRO A 140 7.23 -12.70 -17.54
C PRO A 140 5.77 -12.78 -17.05
N SER A 141 5.55 -13.37 -15.88
CA SER A 141 4.21 -13.48 -15.26
C SER A 141 3.80 -12.22 -14.53
N TYR A 142 4.71 -11.27 -14.35
CA TYR A 142 4.41 -9.99 -13.76
C TYR A 142 3.99 -9.00 -14.84
N THR A 143 2.70 -8.99 -15.13
CA THR A 143 2.11 -7.90 -15.90
C THR A 143 2.06 -6.66 -15.02
N ALA A 144 3.10 -5.82 -15.07
CA ALA A 144 2.96 -4.44 -14.60
C ALA A 144 1.75 -3.83 -15.33
N PRO A 145 0.89 -3.05 -14.66
CA PRO A 145 -0.12 -2.28 -15.36
C PRO A 145 0.53 -1.55 -16.53
N ALA A 146 -0.05 -1.63 -17.71
CA ALA A 146 0.52 -1.09 -18.93
C ALA A 146 0.91 0.38 -18.70
N GLY A 147 2.18 0.73 -18.94
CA GLY A 147 2.68 2.10 -18.83
C GLY A 147 3.40 2.46 -17.52
N GLN A 148 3.50 1.58 -16.53
CA GLN A 148 4.34 1.83 -15.35
C GLN A 148 5.82 1.54 -15.66
N ALA A 149 6.47 2.46 -16.37
CA ALA A 149 7.93 2.52 -16.33
C ALA A 149 8.36 2.68 -14.86
N ARG A 150 9.32 1.84 -14.41
CA ARG A 150 9.85 1.93 -13.04
C ARG A 150 11.04 2.88 -13.03
N PRO A 151 10.87 4.14 -12.62
CA PRO A 151 11.96 5.12 -12.62
C PRO A 151 13.18 4.66 -11.82
N VAL A 152 12.96 3.78 -10.81
CA VAL A 152 14.06 3.21 -10.00
C VAL A 152 15.04 2.38 -10.81
N LEU A 153 14.59 1.72 -11.87
CA LEU A 153 15.47 0.89 -12.71
C LEU A 153 16.23 1.73 -13.73
N ALA A 154 15.69 2.89 -14.12
CA ALA A 154 16.36 3.81 -15.05
C ALA A 154 17.48 4.61 -14.37
N ASP A 155 17.28 5.02 -13.11
CA ASP A 155 18.24 5.79 -12.31
C ASP A 155 18.12 5.41 -10.83
N PRO A 156 18.86 4.37 -10.37
CA PRO A 156 18.84 3.95 -8.99
C PRO A 156 19.30 5.01 -7.99
N ALA A 157 20.28 5.86 -8.35
CA ALA A 157 20.78 6.90 -7.47
C ALA A 157 19.74 8.00 -7.23
N ALA A 158 19.06 8.45 -8.28
CA ALA A 158 17.96 9.39 -8.14
C ALA A 158 16.77 8.77 -7.40
N ALA A 159 16.55 7.47 -7.53
CA ALA A 159 15.51 6.76 -6.80
C ALA A 159 15.84 6.66 -5.31
N GLU A 160 17.10 6.40 -4.95
CA GLU A 160 17.56 6.36 -3.56
C GLU A 160 17.44 7.74 -2.90
N ALA A 161 17.85 8.80 -3.59
CA ALA A 161 17.67 10.16 -3.10
C ALA A 161 16.19 10.47 -2.80
N ARG A 162 15.28 10.08 -3.69
CA ARG A 162 13.83 10.20 -3.45
C ARG A 162 13.34 9.34 -2.29
N PHE A 163 13.86 8.14 -2.13
CA PHE A 163 13.53 7.26 -1.01
C PHE A 163 13.89 7.93 0.32
N LEU A 164 15.10 8.49 0.43
CA LEU A 164 15.57 9.17 1.65
C LEU A 164 14.70 10.39 2.03
N VAL A 165 14.21 11.13 1.03
CA VAL A 165 13.28 12.26 1.25
C VAL A 165 11.88 11.78 1.69
N ARG A 166 11.40 10.68 1.11
CA ARG A 166 10.02 10.18 1.30
C ARG A 166 9.85 9.31 2.56
N GLN A 167 10.87 8.54 2.93
CA GLN A 167 10.78 7.61 4.06
C GLN A 167 10.35 8.30 5.37
N PRO A 168 10.90 9.48 5.77
CA PRO A 168 10.44 10.20 6.95
C PRO A 168 8.96 10.61 6.86
N LEU A 169 8.46 10.95 5.66
CA LEU A 169 7.06 11.32 5.45
C LEU A 169 6.14 10.10 5.65
N TYR A 170 6.51 8.93 5.12
CA TYR A 170 5.76 7.69 5.34
C TYR A 170 5.67 7.36 6.83
N ARG A 171 6.82 7.40 7.54
CA ARG A 171 6.89 7.09 8.96
C ARG A 171 6.06 8.05 9.81
N ARG A 172 6.09 9.35 9.50
CA ARG A 172 5.33 10.37 10.22
C ARG A 172 3.82 10.24 9.99
N LEU A 173 3.40 9.80 8.81
CA LEU A 173 2.00 9.67 8.45
C LEU A 173 1.35 8.43 9.07
N SER A 174 2.14 7.41 9.40
CA SER A 174 1.64 6.07 9.70
C SER A 174 1.51 5.83 11.20
N GLN A 175 0.43 5.18 11.60
CA GLN A 175 0.24 4.67 12.95
C GLN A 175 0.99 3.35 13.16
N HIS A 176 1.22 2.59 12.08
CA HIS A 176 1.92 1.31 12.11
C HIS A 176 3.05 1.29 11.09
N THR A 177 4.21 0.74 11.46
CA THR A 177 5.32 0.48 10.54
C THR A 177 5.63 -1.01 10.56
N ILE A 178 5.62 -1.63 9.39
CA ILE A 178 5.92 -3.05 9.21
C ILE A 178 7.21 -3.16 8.41
N ASP A 179 8.24 -3.73 9.02
CA ASP A 179 9.44 -4.13 8.29
C ASP A 179 9.11 -5.37 7.44
N THR A 180 9.18 -5.19 6.13
CA THR A 180 8.85 -6.24 5.16
C THR A 180 10.09 -6.89 4.56
N ALA A 181 11.29 -6.56 5.04
CA ALA A 181 12.54 -7.01 4.41
C ALA A 181 12.62 -8.54 4.28
N SER A 182 12.25 -9.25 5.33
CA SER A 182 12.29 -10.72 5.42
C SER A 182 10.93 -11.41 5.43
N LEU A 183 9.82 -10.64 5.37
CA LEU A 183 8.48 -11.21 5.45
C LEU A 183 7.94 -11.58 4.07
N THR A 184 7.24 -12.68 4.00
CA THR A 184 6.34 -13.02 2.89
C THR A 184 5.13 -12.09 2.89
N THR A 185 4.34 -12.11 1.82
CA THR A 185 3.09 -11.33 1.75
C THR A 185 2.10 -11.76 2.82
N GLU A 186 1.98 -13.06 3.07
CA GLU A 186 1.10 -13.67 4.07
C GLU A 186 1.50 -13.26 5.49
N GLU A 187 2.80 -13.34 5.82
CA GLU A 187 3.34 -12.91 7.11
C GLU A 187 3.16 -11.42 7.32
N THR A 188 3.37 -10.60 6.28
CA THR A 188 3.12 -9.16 6.33
C THR A 188 1.66 -8.86 6.67
N VAL A 189 0.70 -9.53 6.03
CA VAL A 189 -0.74 -9.37 6.32
C VAL A 189 -1.07 -9.84 7.74
N ALA A 190 -0.53 -10.96 8.19
CA ALA A 190 -0.73 -11.45 9.55
C ALA A 190 -0.21 -10.47 10.60
N THR A 191 0.98 -9.90 10.37
CA THR A 191 1.60 -8.88 11.24
C THR A 191 0.75 -7.61 11.30
N ILE A 192 0.26 -7.12 10.15
CA ILE A 192 -0.66 -5.97 10.09
C ILE A 192 -1.88 -6.23 10.96
N LEU A 193 -2.57 -7.36 10.77
CA LEU A 193 -3.79 -7.68 11.50
C LEU A 193 -3.53 -7.84 13.00
N THR A 194 -2.39 -8.39 13.40
CA THR A 194 -1.99 -8.50 14.79
C THR A 194 -1.80 -7.11 15.42
N GLN A 195 -1.07 -6.21 14.76
CA GLN A 195 -0.82 -4.85 15.27
C GLN A 195 -2.11 -4.03 15.36
N LEU A 196 -2.99 -4.09 14.34
CA LEU A 196 -4.27 -3.40 14.36
C LEU A 196 -5.16 -3.82 15.52
N ASN A 197 -5.14 -5.11 15.90
CA ASN A 197 -5.95 -5.62 17.01
C ASN A 197 -5.29 -5.42 18.40
N ALA A 198 -3.98 -5.16 18.44
CA ALA A 198 -3.27 -4.85 19.69
C ALA A 198 -3.37 -3.36 20.07
N THR A 199 -3.68 -2.48 19.14
CA THR A 199 -3.74 -1.04 19.36
C THR A 199 -5.18 -0.66 19.78
N PRO A 200 -5.36 -0.02 20.95
CA PRO A 200 -6.68 0.50 21.33
C PRO A 200 -7.11 1.60 20.35
N PRO A 201 -8.44 1.78 20.14
CA PRO A 201 -8.93 2.81 19.25
C PRO A 201 -8.43 4.18 19.67
N HIS A 202 -7.81 4.90 18.74
CA HIS A 202 -7.48 6.33 18.93
C HIS A 202 -8.78 7.11 19.12
N ARG A 203 -8.84 7.91 20.18
CA ARG A 203 -10.00 8.78 20.51
C ARG A 203 -10.09 9.92 19.53
#